data_7589cb1d79fbeae52c38ffa8c19dadcd
#
_entry.id   7589cb1d79fbeae52c38ffa8c19dadcd
#
_cell.length_a   1.000
_cell.length_b   1.000
_cell.length_c   1.000
_cell.angle_alpha   90.00
_cell.angle_beta   90.00
_cell.angle_gamma   90.00
#
_symmetry.space_group_name_H-M   'P 1'
#
loop_
_entity.id
_entity.type
_entity.pdbx_description
1 polymer ?
#
loop_
_entity_poly.entity_id
_entity_poly.type
_entity_poly.pdbx_seq_one_letter_code
_entity_poly.pdbx_strand_id
1 'polypeptide(L)'
;METRDPGNNQVARKAYIITGPTSGIGRRTAFELARHGTLVLVGRDSRKLDELRQQLEHKGLRAVAVVCDVSDIKSVRRAAAEIISLKLPIAGLLNNAGIMQMRPTKNSQGWDMSFATNHLGPFALTEALMPHLPDGANVIFITSAVEDPERKPAVAAGFRGSRYISAEASARGEWASGGSSKPGFDAYATSKQCNISTMMVFSRETPRLHFSAVEPGFNPTTGLGGGDVGPSVRFLQKYIIPLLVPLLMPFIKILSTPQRAAKVITKILTDGSGQTGVYYDEGGRPMLGSALVRDPQFQGRVVAETRALLSTTPT
;
A
#
# COMPACT_ATOMS: atom_id res chain seq x y z
N MET A 1 54.60 -17.14 5.12
CA MET A 1 53.56 -17.37 6.13
C MET A 1 52.56 -16.23 5.99
N GLU A 2 51.68 -16.33 4.99
CA GLU A 2 50.67 -15.32 4.67
C GLU A 2 49.47 -15.49 5.61
N THR A 3 49.26 -14.51 6.44
CA THR A 3 48.06 -14.42 7.29
C THR A 3 46.85 -14.10 6.40
N ARG A 4 46.01 -15.10 6.12
CA ARG A 4 44.68 -14.90 5.52
C ARG A 4 43.84 -14.16 6.53
N ASP A 5 43.52 -12.91 6.20
CA ASP A 5 42.47 -12.11 6.82
C ASP A 5 41.12 -12.83 6.59
N PRO A 6 40.37 -13.22 7.63
CA PRO A 6 39.05 -13.79 7.43
C PRO A 6 38.10 -12.68 6.98
N GLY A 7 38.09 -12.46 5.67
CA GLY A 7 37.32 -11.43 4.99
C GLY A 7 35.89 -11.34 5.52
N ASN A 8 35.57 -10.14 5.93
CA ASN A 8 34.28 -9.63 6.29
C ASN A 8 33.26 -9.81 5.12
N ASN A 9 32.80 -11.04 4.91
CA ASN A 9 31.78 -11.37 3.94
C ASN A 9 30.40 -11.04 4.56
N GLN A 10 30.19 -9.78 4.96
CA GLN A 10 28.86 -9.28 5.24
C GLN A 10 28.11 -9.19 3.90
N VAL A 11 27.47 -10.30 3.52
CA VAL A 11 26.42 -10.27 2.49
C VAL A 11 25.52 -9.10 2.85
N ALA A 12 25.51 -8.07 2.00
CA ALA A 12 24.72 -6.85 2.23
C ALA A 12 23.28 -7.28 2.52
N ARG A 13 22.83 -7.03 3.77
CA ARG A 13 21.50 -7.47 4.19
C ARG A 13 20.45 -6.77 3.34
N LYS A 14 19.54 -7.54 2.75
CA LYS A 14 18.38 -7.03 2.01
C LYS A 14 17.67 -5.92 2.80
N ALA A 15 17.15 -4.94 2.09
CA ALA A 15 16.33 -3.90 2.70
C ALA A 15 14.93 -3.90 2.08
N TYR A 16 13.95 -3.44 2.85
CA TYR A 16 12.56 -3.37 2.43
C TYR A 16 11.97 -2.01 2.81
N ILE A 17 11.27 -1.40 1.87
CA ILE A 17 10.57 -0.13 2.10
C ILE A 17 9.11 -0.44 2.45
N ILE A 18 8.58 0.24 3.47
CA ILE A 18 7.17 0.17 3.84
C ILE A 18 6.60 1.56 4.06
N THR A 19 5.53 1.90 3.33
CA THR A 19 4.78 3.14 3.56
C THR A 19 3.66 2.94 4.58
N GLY A 20 3.43 3.92 5.45
CA GLY A 20 2.40 3.85 6.50
C GLY A 20 2.65 2.78 7.58
N PRO A 21 3.88 2.62 8.11
CA PRO A 21 4.24 1.54 9.03
C PRO A 21 3.79 1.78 10.48
N THR A 22 3.23 2.94 10.81
CA THR A 22 3.03 3.35 12.21
C THR A 22 1.74 2.85 12.85
N SER A 23 0.83 2.26 12.06
CA SER A 23 -0.47 1.76 12.54
C SER A 23 -0.97 0.54 11.77
N GLY A 24 -2.02 -0.10 12.27
CA GLY A 24 -2.79 -1.13 11.60
C GLY A 24 -1.97 -2.28 11.02
N ILE A 25 -2.26 -2.64 9.78
CA ILE A 25 -1.57 -3.69 9.01
C ILE A 25 -0.10 -3.32 8.83
N GLY A 26 0.20 -2.07 8.44
CA GLY A 26 1.57 -1.62 8.20
C GLY A 26 2.48 -1.82 9.41
N ARG A 27 2.01 -1.51 10.61
CA ARG A 27 2.79 -1.71 11.84
C ARG A 27 3.08 -3.19 12.12
N ARG A 28 2.10 -4.07 11.91
CA ARG A 28 2.31 -5.52 12.07
C ARG A 28 3.26 -6.05 11.00
N THR A 29 3.09 -5.61 9.76
CA THR A 29 3.99 -5.98 8.67
C THR A 29 5.42 -5.51 8.92
N ALA A 30 5.62 -4.31 9.50
CA ALA A 30 6.95 -3.83 9.84
C ALA A 30 7.67 -4.79 10.80
N PHE A 31 7.01 -5.29 11.85
CA PHE A 31 7.62 -6.26 12.78
C PHE A 31 7.91 -7.63 12.15
N GLU A 32 7.04 -8.11 11.25
CA GLU A 32 7.29 -9.39 10.55
C GLU A 32 8.44 -9.21 9.54
N LEU A 33 8.40 -8.16 8.75
CA LEU A 33 9.34 -7.91 7.64
C LEU A 33 10.75 -7.57 8.15
N ALA A 34 10.90 -6.90 9.31
CA ALA A 34 12.19 -6.55 9.90
C ALA A 34 13.06 -7.77 10.21
N ARG A 35 12.50 -8.96 10.30
CA ARG A 35 13.22 -10.23 10.47
C ARG A 35 13.95 -10.67 9.20
N HIS A 36 13.55 -10.14 8.04
CA HIS A 36 14.08 -10.49 6.73
C HIS A 36 15.16 -9.51 6.23
N GLY A 37 15.29 -8.33 6.86
CA GLY A 37 16.27 -7.34 6.46
C GLY A 37 16.10 -6.00 7.17
N THR A 38 16.84 -5.00 6.70
CA THR A 38 16.72 -3.61 7.17
C THR A 38 15.41 -3.01 6.65
N LEU A 39 14.67 -2.30 7.52
CA LEU A 39 13.47 -1.59 7.08
C LEU A 39 13.75 -0.12 6.78
N VAL A 40 13.15 0.39 5.71
CA VAL A 40 12.98 1.82 5.45
C VAL A 40 11.52 2.15 5.75
N LEU A 41 11.30 2.83 6.88
CA LEU A 41 9.99 3.19 7.41
C LEU A 41 9.58 4.54 6.84
N VAL A 42 8.59 4.57 5.94
CA VAL A 42 8.15 5.78 5.24
C VAL A 42 6.80 6.24 5.78
N GLY A 43 6.72 7.47 6.29
CA GLY A 43 5.48 8.03 6.84
C GLY A 43 5.59 9.51 7.19
N ARG A 44 4.46 10.14 7.47
CA ARG A 44 4.39 11.61 7.64
C ARG A 44 4.72 12.11 9.05
N ASP A 45 4.57 11.27 10.07
CA ASP A 45 4.77 11.64 11.48
C ASP A 45 6.13 11.11 11.95
N SER A 46 7.14 12.00 11.99
CA SER A 46 8.51 11.67 12.36
C SER A 46 8.61 11.05 13.75
N ARG A 47 7.84 11.56 14.73
CA ARG A 47 7.84 11.04 16.10
C ARG A 47 7.38 9.57 16.14
N LYS A 48 6.27 9.24 15.45
CA LYS A 48 5.79 7.85 15.40
C LYS A 48 6.72 6.92 14.63
N LEU A 49 7.41 7.43 13.61
CA LEU A 49 8.43 6.67 12.90
C LEU A 49 9.61 6.36 13.81
N ASP A 50 10.09 7.34 14.57
CA ASP A 50 11.18 7.15 15.53
C ASP A 50 10.80 6.21 16.67
N GLU A 51 9.58 6.35 17.22
CA GLU A 51 9.06 5.41 18.23
C GLU A 51 9.06 3.95 17.70
N LEU A 52 8.63 3.74 16.45
CA LEU A 52 8.64 2.41 15.83
C LEU A 52 10.05 1.92 15.57
N ARG A 53 10.95 2.79 15.05
CA ARG A 53 12.36 2.47 14.83
C ARG A 53 13.03 2.00 16.12
N GLN A 54 12.88 2.74 17.21
CA GLN A 54 13.42 2.36 18.53
C GLN A 54 12.85 1.02 19.02
N GLN A 55 11.54 0.78 18.85
CA GLN A 55 10.94 -0.51 19.22
C GLN A 55 11.50 -1.69 18.43
N LEU A 56 11.86 -1.50 17.16
CA LEU A 56 12.51 -2.50 16.34
C LEU A 56 13.98 -2.72 16.80
N GLU A 57 14.71 -1.63 17.04
CA GLU A 57 16.11 -1.66 17.50
C GLU A 57 16.26 -2.35 18.85
N HIS A 58 15.35 -2.10 19.81
CA HIS A 58 15.32 -2.82 21.09
C HIS A 58 15.11 -4.34 20.95
N LYS A 59 14.64 -4.79 19.78
CA LYS A 59 14.52 -6.22 19.42
C LYS A 59 15.69 -6.73 18.56
N GLY A 60 16.76 -5.93 18.40
CA GLY A 60 17.90 -6.27 17.56
C GLY A 60 17.62 -6.18 16.05
N LEU A 61 16.53 -5.54 15.65
CA LEU A 61 16.12 -5.36 14.25
C LEU A 61 16.57 -3.98 13.75
N ARG A 62 16.89 -3.86 12.46
CA ARG A 62 17.41 -2.60 11.87
C ARG A 62 16.32 -1.86 11.13
N ALA A 63 16.21 -0.56 11.38
CA ALA A 63 15.28 0.31 10.65
C ALA A 63 15.85 1.73 10.48
N VAL A 64 15.48 2.36 9.37
CA VAL A 64 15.74 3.77 9.05
C VAL A 64 14.39 4.45 8.84
N ALA A 65 14.21 5.64 9.37
CA ALA A 65 13.01 6.44 9.20
C ALA A 65 13.20 7.46 8.08
N VAL A 66 12.23 7.56 7.16
CA VAL A 66 12.18 8.56 6.10
C VAL A 66 10.83 9.28 6.19
N VAL A 67 10.87 10.59 6.39
CA VAL A 67 9.65 11.40 6.54
C VAL A 67 9.05 11.69 5.16
N CYS A 68 7.82 11.26 4.95
CA CYS A 68 7.10 11.46 3.70
C CYS A 68 5.59 11.55 3.93
N ASP A 69 4.99 12.64 3.48
CA ASP A 69 3.54 12.66 3.23
C ASP A 69 3.29 12.12 1.82
N VAL A 70 2.77 10.89 1.73
CA VAL A 70 2.51 10.25 0.44
C VAL A 70 1.37 10.92 -0.35
N SER A 71 0.59 11.80 0.26
CA SER A 71 -0.40 12.59 -0.46
C SER A 71 0.19 13.81 -1.18
N ASP A 72 1.43 14.20 -0.87
CA ASP A 72 2.16 15.33 -1.46
C ASP A 72 3.28 14.83 -2.37
N ILE A 73 3.17 15.05 -3.67
CA ILE A 73 4.14 14.56 -4.67
C ILE A 73 5.53 15.17 -4.47
N LYS A 74 5.65 16.41 -4.01
CA LYS A 74 6.96 16.99 -3.67
C LYS A 74 7.61 16.24 -2.52
N SER A 75 6.83 15.89 -1.49
CA SER A 75 7.30 15.07 -0.37
C SER A 75 7.72 13.67 -0.84
N VAL A 76 6.95 13.05 -1.74
CA VAL A 76 7.27 11.74 -2.33
C VAL A 76 8.59 11.77 -3.10
N ARG A 77 8.80 12.79 -3.95
CA ARG A 77 10.06 12.93 -4.72
C ARG A 77 11.27 13.11 -3.81
N ARG A 78 11.16 13.94 -2.75
CA ARG A 78 12.24 14.09 -1.74
C ARG A 78 12.54 12.77 -1.03
N ALA A 79 11.50 12.06 -0.58
CA ALA A 79 11.65 10.78 0.09
C ALA A 79 12.30 9.72 -0.82
N ALA A 80 11.92 9.67 -2.10
CA ALA A 80 12.55 8.78 -3.07
C ALA A 80 14.07 9.09 -3.20
N ALA A 81 14.44 10.36 -3.35
CA ALA A 81 15.84 10.77 -3.42
C ALA A 81 16.62 10.41 -2.14
N GLU A 82 16.01 10.61 -0.96
CA GLU A 82 16.60 10.20 0.33
C GLU A 82 16.80 8.69 0.39
N ILE A 83 15.80 7.90 0.01
CA ILE A 83 15.88 6.43 0.00
C ILE A 83 17.00 5.94 -0.93
N ILE A 84 17.13 6.53 -2.12
CA ILE A 84 18.18 6.22 -3.08
C ILE A 84 19.56 6.52 -2.48
N SER A 85 19.69 7.65 -1.76
CA SER A 85 20.96 8.05 -1.12
C SER A 85 21.42 7.10 -0.01
N LEU A 86 20.52 6.30 0.58
CA LEU A 86 20.88 5.28 1.58
C LEU A 86 21.72 4.14 1.00
N LYS A 87 21.73 3.95 -0.32
CA LYS A 87 22.49 2.90 -1.03
C LYS A 87 22.24 1.49 -0.48
N LEU A 88 21.03 1.23 0.01
CA LEU A 88 20.63 -0.07 0.53
C LEU A 88 20.20 -1.01 -0.62
N PRO A 89 20.49 -2.31 -0.56
CA PRO A 89 20.01 -3.29 -1.54
C PRO A 89 18.52 -3.56 -1.32
N ILE A 90 17.67 -2.73 -1.91
CA ILE A 90 16.21 -2.75 -1.71
C ILE A 90 15.61 -3.97 -2.42
N ALA A 91 15.29 -5.01 -1.67
CA ALA A 91 14.67 -6.24 -2.18
C ALA A 91 13.14 -6.16 -2.30
N GLY A 92 12.52 -5.12 -1.72
CA GLY A 92 11.08 -4.96 -1.85
C GLY A 92 10.55 -3.60 -1.41
N LEU A 93 9.44 -3.20 -2.07
CA LEU A 93 8.66 -2.00 -1.77
C LEU A 93 7.21 -2.40 -1.44
N LEU A 94 6.73 -2.03 -0.26
CA LEU A 94 5.34 -2.18 0.14
C LEU A 94 4.63 -0.83 0.15
N ASN A 95 3.80 -0.59 -0.84
CA ASN A 95 2.86 0.52 -0.90
C ASN A 95 1.63 0.19 -0.04
N ASN A 96 1.75 0.42 1.29
CA ASN A 96 0.70 0.10 2.26
C ASN A 96 -0.05 1.33 2.77
N ALA A 97 0.56 2.52 2.75
CA ALA A 97 -0.12 3.74 3.17
C ALA A 97 -1.46 3.91 2.44
N GLY A 98 -2.51 4.18 3.20
CA GLY A 98 -3.83 4.37 2.64
C GLY A 98 -4.82 4.89 3.68
N ILE A 99 -5.81 5.63 3.19
CA ILE A 99 -6.90 6.20 3.98
C ILE A 99 -8.23 5.98 3.27
N MET A 100 -9.30 5.98 4.03
CA MET A 100 -10.67 6.08 3.55
C MET A 100 -11.36 7.19 4.35
N GLN A 101 -11.49 8.37 3.75
CA GLN A 101 -12.13 9.50 4.40
C GLN A 101 -13.63 9.47 4.16
N MET A 102 -14.41 9.52 5.24
CA MET A 102 -15.86 9.62 5.15
C MET A 102 -16.32 11.02 4.71
N ARG A 103 -15.50 12.04 4.96
CA ARG A 103 -15.69 13.40 4.47
C ARG A 103 -14.53 13.74 3.52
N PRO A 104 -14.79 13.91 2.21
CA PRO A 104 -13.77 14.28 1.25
C PRO A 104 -13.05 15.58 1.66
N THR A 105 -11.73 15.54 1.63
CA THR A 105 -10.86 16.70 1.85
C THR A 105 -9.85 16.78 0.72
N LYS A 106 -9.18 17.94 0.62
CA LYS A 106 -8.13 18.17 -0.38
C LYS A 106 -6.76 18.18 0.30
N ASN A 107 -5.74 17.72 -0.44
CA ASN A 107 -4.34 17.89 -0.04
C ASN A 107 -3.84 19.32 -0.37
N SER A 108 -2.55 19.57 -0.10
CA SER A 108 -1.89 20.86 -0.41
C SER A 108 -1.89 21.24 -1.90
N GLN A 109 -2.09 20.27 -2.79
CA GLN A 109 -2.14 20.46 -4.25
C GLN A 109 -3.58 20.64 -4.77
N GLY A 110 -4.59 20.68 -3.88
CA GLY A 110 -6.00 20.77 -4.24
C GLY A 110 -6.61 19.44 -4.72
N TRP A 111 -5.92 18.33 -4.57
CA TRP A 111 -6.39 17.00 -4.98
C TRP A 111 -7.17 16.29 -3.88
N ASP A 112 -8.07 15.40 -4.26
CA ASP A 112 -8.76 14.52 -3.32
C ASP A 112 -7.73 13.75 -2.48
N MET A 113 -7.85 13.88 -1.16
CA MET A 113 -6.88 13.36 -0.22
C MET A 113 -6.78 11.83 -0.27
N SER A 114 -7.90 11.13 -0.48
CA SER A 114 -7.91 9.66 -0.56
C SER A 114 -7.27 9.18 -1.85
N PHE A 115 -7.58 9.81 -2.99
CA PHE A 115 -6.99 9.45 -4.27
C PHE A 115 -5.49 9.77 -4.32
N ALA A 116 -5.09 10.95 -3.81
CA ALA A 116 -3.69 11.34 -3.72
C ALA A 116 -2.88 10.38 -2.83
N THR A 117 -3.37 10.07 -1.62
CA THR A 117 -2.68 9.17 -0.69
C THR A 117 -2.61 7.73 -1.20
N ASN A 118 -3.73 7.21 -1.74
CA ASN A 118 -3.86 5.80 -2.03
C ASN A 118 -3.31 5.41 -3.40
N HIS A 119 -3.31 6.33 -4.37
CA HIS A 119 -2.92 6.06 -5.74
C HIS A 119 -1.77 6.93 -6.24
N LEU A 120 -1.92 8.26 -6.27
CA LEU A 120 -0.93 9.15 -6.90
C LEU A 120 0.44 9.06 -6.19
N GLY A 121 0.46 9.06 -4.85
CA GLY A 121 1.68 8.94 -4.07
C GLY A 121 2.40 7.61 -4.26
N PRO A 122 1.74 6.46 -4.05
CA PRO A 122 2.32 5.14 -4.34
C PRO A 122 2.80 4.98 -5.78
N PHE A 123 2.06 5.52 -6.75
CA PHE A 123 2.47 5.53 -8.16
C PHE A 123 3.78 6.29 -8.32
N ALA A 124 3.84 7.56 -7.88
CA ALA A 124 5.02 8.41 -8.01
C ALA A 124 6.24 7.85 -7.26
N LEU A 125 6.04 7.30 -6.05
CA LEU A 125 7.11 6.67 -5.28
C LEU A 125 7.67 5.45 -6.01
N THR A 126 6.79 4.61 -6.54
CA THR A 126 7.19 3.41 -7.27
C THR A 126 7.96 3.79 -8.54
N GLU A 127 7.44 4.70 -9.37
CA GLU A 127 8.15 5.15 -10.57
C GLU A 127 9.54 5.73 -10.27
N ALA A 128 9.64 6.56 -9.22
CA ALA A 128 10.92 7.16 -8.85
C ALA A 128 11.95 6.12 -8.36
N LEU A 129 11.50 5.04 -7.71
CA LEU A 129 12.39 4.02 -7.17
C LEU A 129 12.71 2.90 -8.16
N MET A 130 11.80 2.59 -9.11
CA MET A 130 11.95 1.46 -10.05
C MET A 130 13.34 1.39 -10.72
N PRO A 131 13.94 2.49 -11.24
CA PRO A 131 15.26 2.42 -11.88
C PRO A 131 16.40 2.00 -10.93
N HIS A 132 16.18 2.14 -9.62
CA HIS A 132 17.17 1.90 -8.56
C HIS A 132 16.95 0.60 -7.81
N LEU A 133 15.85 -0.13 -8.08
CA LEU A 133 15.61 -1.43 -7.49
C LEU A 133 16.41 -2.51 -8.23
N PRO A 134 17.05 -3.46 -7.52
CA PRO A 134 17.75 -4.58 -8.15
C PRO A 134 16.76 -5.54 -8.85
N ASP A 135 17.26 -6.30 -9.80
CA ASP A 135 16.48 -7.35 -10.46
C ASP A 135 15.93 -8.34 -9.44
N GLY A 136 14.69 -8.77 -9.64
CA GLY A 136 13.96 -9.64 -8.73
C GLY A 136 13.39 -8.95 -7.48
N ALA A 137 13.50 -7.63 -7.35
CA ALA A 137 12.86 -6.94 -6.25
C ALA A 137 11.33 -6.98 -6.38
N ASN A 138 10.64 -7.20 -5.25
CA ASN A 138 9.18 -7.29 -5.19
C ASN A 138 8.54 -5.92 -4.88
N VAL A 139 7.52 -5.55 -5.62
CA VAL A 139 6.72 -4.34 -5.39
C VAL A 139 5.27 -4.73 -5.15
N ILE A 140 4.74 -4.39 -3.97
CA ILE A 140 3.36 -4.70 -3.60
C ILE A 140 2.55 -3.41 -3.44
N PHE A 141 1.36 -3.41 -4.03
CA PHE A 141 0.31 -2.43 -3.77
C PHE A 141 -0.77 -3.05 -2.87
N ILE A 142 -1.04 -2.44 -1.71
CA ILE A 142 -2.20 -2.81 -0.91
C ILE A 142 -3.45 -2.24 -1.57
N THR A 143 -4.33 -3.14 -1.96
CA THR A 143 -5.57 -2.82 -2.67
C THR A 143 -6.81 -3.25 -1.88
N SER A 144 -7.95 -3.37 -2.51
CA SER A 144 -9.18 -3.88 -1.91
C SER A 144 -10.16 -4.33 -2.97
N ALA A 145 -10.84 -5.44 -2.70
CA ALA A 145 -11.90 -5.97 -3.56
C ALA A 145 -13.18 -5.10 -3.61
N VAL A 146 -13.23 -3.99 -2.88
CA VAL A 146 -14.32 -3.01 -2.99
C VAL A 146 -14.31 -2.23 -4.31
N GLU A 147 -13.24 -2.37 -5.10
CA GLU A 147 -13.13 -1.81 -6.45
C GLU A 147 -14.11 -2.48 -7.42
N ASP A 148 -14.51 -3.72 -7.13
CA ASP A 148 -15.39 -4.53 -7.95
C ASP A 148 -16.87 -4.27 -7.59
N PRO A 149 -17.70 -3.75 -8.54
CA PRO A 149 -19.11 -3.51 -8.31
C PRO A 149 -19.93 -4.79 -8.09
N GLU A 150 -19.41 -5.96 -8.48
CA GLU A 150 -20.08 -7.26 -8.31
C GLU A 150 -19.72 -7.95 -6.99
N ARG A 151 -18.80 -7.39 -6.21
CA ARG A 151 -18.36 -7.96 -4.93
C ARG A 151 -19.45 -7.84 -3.87
N LYS A 152 -20.30 -8.88 -3.73
CA LYS A 152 -21.48 -8.88 -2.86
C LYS A 152 -21.24 -8.34 -1.44
N PRO A 153 -20.18 -8.72 -0.68
CA PRO A 153 -19.95 -8.16 0.65
C PRO A 153 -19.67 -6.65 0.64
N ALA A 154 -18.97 -6.15 -0.39
CA ALA A 154 -18.69 -4.72 -0.54
C ALA A 154 -19.97 -3.95 -0.88
N VAL A 155 -20.79 -4.48 -1.78
CA VAL A 155 -22.09 -3.91 -2.14
C VAL A 155 -23.02 -3.84 -0.92
N ALA A 156 -23.08 -4.89 -0.11
CA ALA A 156 -23.85 -4.91 1.14
C ALA A 156 -23.37 -3.87 2.16
N ALA A 157 -22.04 -3.58 2.18
CA ALA A 157 -21.46 -2.52 3.01
C ALA A 157 -21.72 -1.10 2.47
N GLY A 158 -22.26 -0.97 1.24
CA GLY A 158 -22.61 0.30 0.61
C GLY A 158 -21.64 0.78 -0.48
N PHE A 159 -20.60 0.01 -0.80
CA PHE A 159 -19.74 0.29 -1.97
C PHE A 159 -20.51 0.04 -3.27
N ARG A 160 -20.09 0.69 -4.35
CA ARG A 160 -20.65 0.52 -5.70
C ARG A 160 -19.56 0.22 -6.73
N GLY A 161 -18.38 -0.21 -6.27
CA GLY A 161 -17.20 -0.38 -7.10
C GLY A 161 -16.50 0.94 -7.40
N SER A 162 -15.53 0.89 -8.27
CA SER A 162 -14.83 2.08 -8.77
C SER A 162 -15.74 2.95 -9.65
N ARG A 163 -15.46 4.26 -9.64
CA ARG A 163 -16.18 5.28 -10.43
C ARG A 163 -15.20 6.15 -11.23
N TYR A 164 -14.22 5.51 -11.82
CA TYR A 164 -13.16 6.17 -12.57
C TYR A 164 -13.70 6.87 -13.83
N ILE A 165 -13.37 8.15 -14.00
CA ILE A 165 -13.58 8.94 -15.22
C ILE A 165 -12.24 9.14 -15.91
N SER A 166 -11.31 9.82 -15.21
CA SER A 166 -9.92 10.05 -15.59
C SER A 166 -9.07 10.27 -14.33
N ALA A 167 -7.75 10.23 -14.44
CA ALA A 167 -6.85 10.53 -13.33
C ALA A 167 -7.05 11.98 -12.83
N GLU A 168 -7.23 12.93 -13.75
CA GLU A 168 -7.47 14.33 -13.41
C GLU A 168 -8.82 14.55 -12.71
N ALA A 169 -9.90 13.96 -13.23
CA ALA A 169 -11.23 14.01 -12.59
C ALA A 169 -11.17 13.38 -11.18
N SER A 170 -10.53 12.23 -11.04
CA SER A 170 -10.34 11.57 -9.74
C SER A 170 -9.52 12.41 -8.77
N ALA A 171 -8.47 13.09 -9.25
CA ALA A 171 -7.70 14.04 -8.44
C ALA A 171 -8.57 15.24 -8.01
N ARG A 172 -9.49 15.71 -8.83
CA ARG A 172 -10.47 16.73 -8.42
C ARG A 172 -11.55 16.23 -7.48
N GLY A 173 -11.68 14.89 -7.28
CA GLY A 173 -12.74 14.26 -6.48
C GLY A 173 -14.06 14.15 -7.26
N GLU A 174 -13.97 14.00 -8.58
CA GLU A 174 -15.09 13.82 -9.49
C GLU A 174 -15.19 12.34 -9.89
N TRP A 175 -16.39 11.79 -9.80
CA TRP A 175 -16.66 10.36 -10.00
C TRP A 175 -17.78 10.14 -11.00
N ALA A 176 -17.74 9.02 -11.71
CA ALA A 176 -18.81 8.61 -12.60
C ALA A 176 -20.14 8.39 -11.83
N SER A 177 -21.26 8.58 -12.51
CA SER A 177 -22.60 8.42 -11.94
C SER A 177 -22.85 7.02 -11.37
N GLY A 178 -23.86 6.89 -10.50
CA GLY A 178 -24.24 5.62 -9.87
C GLY A 178 -23.34 5.20 -8.72
N GLY A 179 -22.56 6.12 -8.15
CA GLY A 179 -21.70 5.89 -7.02
C GLY A 179 -22.42 5.63 -5.70
N SER A 180 -21.64 5.50 -4.64
CA SER A 180 -22.14 5.28 -3.28
C SER A 180 -22.82 6.54 -2.72
N SER A 181 -23.86 6.34 -1.91
CA SER A 181 -24.42 7.42 -1.10
C SER A 181 -23.52 7.84 0.07
N LYS A 182 -22.49 7.04 0.37
CA LYS A 182 -21.53 7.33 1.44
C LYS A 182 -20.34 8.09 0.85
N PRO A 183 -20.08 9.34 1.28
CA PRO A 183 -18.93 10.10 0.82
C PRO A 183 -17.62 9.34 1.04
N GLY A 184 -16.68 9.48 0.12
CA GLY A 184 -15.36 8.86 0.22
C GLY A 184 -15.27 7.40 -0.22
N PHE A 185 -16.39 6.67 -0.35
CA PHE A 185 -16.36 5.28 -0.82
C PHE A 185 -15.93 5.18 -2.28
N ASP A 186 -16.41 6.09 -3.14
CA ASP A 186 -16.05 6.11 -4.55
C ASP A 186 -14.56 6.47 -4.75
N ALA A 187 -14.05 7.46 -3.99
CA ALA A 187 -12.62 7.80 -3.98
C ALA A 187 -11.75 6.60 -3.58
N TYR A 188 -12.15 5.91 -2.50
CA TYR A 188 -11.41 4.75 -2.02
C TYR A 188 -11.45 3.60 -3.03
N ALA A 189 -12.63 3.18 -3.48
CA ALA A 189 -12.78 2.08 -4.44
C ALA A 189 -12.03 2.37 -5.75
N THR A 190 -12.14 3.61 -6.28
CA THR A 190 -11.45 4.02 -7.49
C THR A 190 -9.93 4.00 -7.32
N SER A 191 -9.40 4.49 -6.18
CA SER A 191 -7.96 4.42 -5.92
C SER A 191 -7.43 2.98 -5.89
N LYS A 192 -8.23 2.03 -5.39
CA LYS A 192 -7.85 0.60 -5.35
C LYS A 192 -7.88 -0.06 -6.72
N GLN A 193 -8.83 0.30 -7.56
CA GLN A 193 -8.86 -0.13 -8.97
C GLN A 193 -7.65 0.39 -9.74
N CYS A 194 -7.32 1.68 -9.57
CA CYS A 194 -6.14 2.27 -10.21
C CYS A 194 -4.83 1.59 -9.76
N ASN A 195 -4.72 1.17 -8.51
CA ASN A 195 -3.54 0.45 -8.01
C ASN A 195 -3.38 -0.94 -8.65
N ILE A 196 -4.48 -1.69 -8.86
CA ILE A 196 -4.43 -2.97 -9.57
C ILE A 196 -4.03 -2.74 -11.02
N SER A 197 -4.63 -1.75 -11.70
CA SER A 197 -4.28 -1.38 -13.07
C SER A 197 -2.81 -0.99 -13.21
N THR A 198 -2.29 -0.18 -12.28
CA THR A 198 -0.87 0.22 -12.23
C THR A 198 0.03 -1.01 -12.07
N MET A 199 -0.28 -1.89 -11.13
CA MET A 199 0.48 -3.12 -10.91
C MET A 199 0.55 -3.98 -12.17
N MET A 200 -0.57 -4.14 -12.88
CA MET A 200 -0.64 -4.91 -14.13
C MET A 200 0.20 -4.30 -15.26
N VAL A 201 0.19 -2.97 -15.39
CA VAL A 201 1.00 -2.29 -16.41
C VAL A 201 2.49 -2.37 -16.06
N PHE A 202 2.87 -2.03 -14.83
CA PHE A 202 4.27 -2.05 -14.40
C PHE A 202 4.89 -3.44 -14.49
N SER A 203 4.12 -4.50 -14.23
CA SER A 203 4.60 -5.87 -14.40
C SER A 203 4.97 -6.21 -15.86
N ARG A 204 4.31 -5.59 -16.82
CA ARG A 204 4.64 -5.77 -18.26
C ARG A 204 5.76 -4.84 -18.74
N GLU A 205 5.76 -3.58 -18.25
CA GLU A 205 6.76 -2.59 -18.65
C GLU A 205 8.14 -2.84 -18.01
N THR A 206 8.19 -3.50 -16.85
CA THR A 206 9.44 -3.69 -16.10
C THR A 206 9.59 -5.16 -15.66
N PRO A 207 9.81 -6.10 -16.59
CA PRO A 207 9.82 -7.55 -16.32
C PRO A 207 10.96 -8.01 -15.41
N ARG A 208 11.97 -7.16 -15.16
CA ARG A 208 13.05 -7.43 -14.19
C ARG A 208 12.60 -7.31 -12.73
N LEU A 209 11.43 -6.70 -12.46
CA LEU A 209 10.83 -6.56 -11.13
C LEU A 209 9.54 -7.37 -11.03
N HIS A 210 9.18 -7.74 -9.80
CA HIS A 210 7.97 -8.53 -9.55
C HIS A 210 6.91 -7.66 -8.90
N PHE A 211 5.80 -7.44 -9.57
CA PHE A 211 4.69 -6.61 -9.10
C PHE A 211 3.50 -7.46 -8.67
N SER A 212 2.92 -7.13 -7.53
CA SER A 212 1.73 -7.78 -7.02
C SER A 212 0.77 -6.77 -6.38
N ALA A 213 -0.51 -7.10 -6.38
CA ALA A 213 -1.53 -6.43 -5.59
C ALA A 213 -2.05 -7.38 -4.52
N VAL A 214 -2.36 -6.86 -3.33
CA VAL A 214 -2.85 -7.70 -2.22
C VAL A 214 -4.10 -7.08 -1.62
N GLU A 215 -5.17 -7.86 -1.57
CA GLU A 215 -6.36 -7.61 -0.75
C GLU A 215 -6.11 -8.15 0.67
N PRO A 216 -5.95 -7.28 1.69
CA PRO A 216 -5.59 -7.74 3.04
C PRO A 216 -6.77 -8.29 3.85
N GLY A 217 -7.96 -8.34 3.27
CA GLY A 217 -9.23 -8.66 3.91
C GLY A 217 -9.79 -7.51 4.73
N PHE A 218 -11.04 -7.66 5.16
CA PHE A 218 -11.71 -6.68 6.00
C PHE A 218 -11.14 -6.71 7.42
N ASN A 219 -10.49 -5.64 7.82
CA ASN A 219 -9.83 -5.46 9.12
C ASN A 219 -10.55 -4.37 9.94
N PRO A 220 -11.60 -4.68 10.69
CA PRO A 220 -12.41 -3.68 11.41
C PRO A 220 -11.66 -2.98 12.55
N THR A 221 -10.49 -3.48 12.92
CA THR A 221 -9.65 -2.90 14.00
C THR A 221 -8.62 -1.89 13.47
N THR A 222 -8.54 -1.71 12.15
CA THR A 222 -7.66 -0.69 11.55
C THR A 222 -8.38 0.65 11.49
N GLY A 223 -7.67 1.75 11.77
CA GLY A 223 -8.21 3.11 11.73
C GLY A 223 -8.54 3.65 10.33
N LEU A 224 -8.77 2.79 9.34
CA LEU A 224 -8.90 3.15 7.92
C LEU A 224 -10.11 4.07 7.61
N GLY A 225 -11.12 4.13 8.46
CA GLY A 225 -12.27 5.04 8.35
C GLY A 225 -12.55 5.78 9.67
N GLY A 226 -11.65 5.70 10.64
CA GLY A 226 -11.90 6.01 12.04
C GLY A 226 -11.65 7.47 12.48
N GLY A 227 -11.39 8.40 11.58
CA GLY A 227 -11.20 9.81 11.95
C GLY A 227 -12.42 10.46 12.60
N ASP A 228 -13.62 10.05 12.17
CA ASP A 228 -14.91 10.70 12.49
C ASP A 228 -15.86 9.84 13.33
N VAL A 229 -15.40 8.75 13.96
CA VAL A 229 -16.27 7.92 14.80
C VAL A 229 -16.28 8.39 16.25
N GLY A 230 -17.47 8.38 16.87
CA GLY A 230 -17.66 8.79 18.26
C GLY A 230 -16.90 7.92 19.27
N PRO A 231 -16.75 8.38 20.53
CA PRO A 231 -15.97 7.70 21.56
C PRO A 231 -16.41 6.25 21.83
N SER A 232 -17.72 5.98 21.80
CA SER A 232 -18.29 4.65 21.99
C SER A 232 -17.88 3.66 20.90
N VAL A 233 -17.88 4.11 19.63
CA VAL A 233 -17.45 3.29 18.49
C VAL A 233 -15.94 3.03 18.55
N ARG A 234 -15.13 4.02 18.95
CA ARG A 234 -13.69 3.85 19.20
C ARG A 234 -13.42 2.82 20.30
N PHE A 235 -14.19 2.86 21.39
CA PHE A 235 -14.08 1.88 22.47
C PHE A 235 -14.40 0.47 21.97
N LEU A 236 -15.49 0.31 21.21
CA LEU A 236 -15.89 -0.97 20.62
C LEU A 236 -14.80 -1.51 19.67
N GLN A 237 -14.27 -0.66 18.77
CA GLN A 237 -13.20 -1.02 17.84
C GLN A 237 -11.90 -1.40 18.56
N LYS A 238 -11.59 -0.76 19.67
CA LYS A 238 -10.33 -0.98 20.41
C LYS A 238 -10.35 -2.20 21.31
N TYR A 239 -11.49 -2.51 21.94
CA TYR A 239 -11.56 -3.50 23.01
C TYR A 239 -12.46 -4.70 22.71
N ILE A 240 -13.57 -4.52 22.01
CA ILE A 240 -14.55 -5.58 21.79
C ILE A 240 -14.34 -6.29 20.45
N ILE A 241 -14.23 -5.53 19.37
CA ILE A 241 -14.07 -6.10 18.02
C ILE A 241 -12.83 -7.00 17.92
N PRO A 242 -11.65 -6.68 18.48
CA PRO A 242 -10.48 -7.56 18.42
C PRO A 242 -10.69 -8.93 19.07
N LEU A 243 -11.59 -9.02 20.04
CA LEU A 243 -11.93 -10.30 20.71
C LEU A 243 -12.93 -11.13 19.86
N LEU A 244 -13.84 -10.46 19.16
CA LEU A 244 -14.87 -11.12 18.35
C LEU A 244 -14.36 -11.56 16.97
N VAL A 245 -13.47 -10.79 16.36
CA VAL A 245 -12.96 -11.07 15.01
C VAL A 245 -12.38 -12.48 14.87
N PRO A 246 -11.48 -12.97 15.74
CA PRO A 246 -10.94 -14.32 15.63
C PRO A 246 -12.01 -15.42 15.72
N LEU A 247 -13.07 -15.21 16.51
CA LEU A 247 -14.18 -16.15 16.66
C LEU A 247 -15.08 -16.21 15.42
N LEU A 248 -15.22 -15.09 14.71
CA LEU A 248 -16.06 -14.97 13.51
C LEU A 248 -15.31 -15.35 12.21
N MET A 249 -13.98 -15.30 12.21
CA MET A 249 -13.16 -15.61 11.03
C MET A 249 -13.46 -16.96 10.36
N PRO A 250 -13.70 -18.06 11.08
CA PRO A 250 -14.04 -19.35 10.44
C PRO A 250 -15.32 -19.29 9.62
N PHE A 251 -16.24 -18.42 9.98
CA PHE A 251 -17.58 -18.29 9.36
C PHE A 251 -17.64 -17.18 8.31
N ILE A 252 -16.79 -16.16 8.42
CA ILE A 252 -16.77 -14.99 7.54
C ILE A 252 -15.41 -14.90 6.84
N LYS A 253 -15.30 -15.52 5.66
CA LYS A 253 -14.04 -15.68 4.92
C LYS A 253 -13.29 -14.37 4.66
N ILE A 254 -14.01 -13.27 4.42
CA ILE A 254 -13.39 -11.96 4.14
C ILE A 254 -12.82 -11.28 5.38
N LEU A 255 -13.16 -11.77 6.60
CA LEU A 255 -12.68 -11.19 7.84
C LEU A 255 -11.21 -11.54 8.06
N SER A 256 -10.41 -10.56 8.40
CA SER A 256 -8.98 -10.73 8.63
C SER A 256 -8.53 -9.97 9.88
N THR A 257 -7.35 -10.29 10.36
CA THR A 257 -6.66 -9.54 11.41
C THR A 257 -5.41 -8.88 10.84
N PRO A 258 -4.95 -7.78 11.43
CA PRO A 258 -3.68 -7.16 11.01
C PRO A 258 -2.49 -8.13 11.05
N GLN A 259 -2.51 -9.09 11.98
CA GLN A 259 -1.46 -10.11 12.10
C GLN A 259 -1.49 -11.11 10.93
N ARG A 260 -2.68 -11.60 10.54
CA ARG A 260 -2.83 -12.51 9.40
C ARG A 260 -2.44 -11.80 8.11
N ALA A 261 -2.95 -10.60 7.89
CA ALA A 261 -2.61 -9.79 6.72
C ALA A 261 -1.09 -9.53 6.62
N ALA A 262 -0.43 -9.18 7.75
CA ALA A 262 1.00 -8.96 7.81
C ALA A 262 1.82 -10.19 7.38
N LYS A 263 1.44 -11.39 7.83
CA LYS A 263 2.12 -12.64 7.45
C LYS A 263 1.98 -12.92 5.94
N VAL A 264 0.77 -12.74 5.39
CA VAL A 264 0.52 -12.95 3.94
C VAL A 264 1.34 -11.94 3.12
N ILE A 265 1.27 -10.66 3.47
CA ILE A 265 2.02 -9.60 2.79
C ILE A 265 3.52 -9.85 2.86
N THR A 266 4.05 -10.18 4.06
CA THR A 266 5.48 -10.46 4.23
C THR A 266 5.90 -11.65 3.37
N LYS A 267 5.12 -12.75 3.36
CA LYS A 267 5.40 -13.92 2.53
C LYS A 267 5.50 -13.54 1.04
N ILE A 268 4.54 -12.78 0.52
CA ILE A 268 4.55 -12.37 -0.90
C ILE A 268 5.72 -11.41 -1.18
N LEU A 269 5.99 -10.44 -0.28
CA LEU A 269 7.06 -9.46 -0.47
C LEU A 269 8.48 -10.09 -0.40
N THR A 270 8.62 -11.20 0.30
CA THR A 270 9.90 -11.90 0.45
C THR A 270 10.00 -13.14 -0.45
N ASP A 271 8.99 -13.40 -1.26
CA ASP A 271 8.93 -14.53 -2.19
C ASP A 271 9.97 -14.38 -3.30
N GLY A 272 10.72 -15.43 -3.54
CA GLY A 272 11.71 -15.52 -4.61
C GLY A 272 11.22 -16.29 -5.86
N SER A 273 9.91 -16.61 -5.95
CA SER A 273 9.37 -17.40 -7.06
C SER A 273 9.37 -16.71 -8.42
N GLY A 274 9.54 -15.38 -8.44
CA GLY A 274 9.50 -14.61 -9.68
C GLY A 274 8.09 -14.34 -10.23
N GLN A 275 7.05 -14.61 -9.45
CA GLN A 275 5.68 -14.31 -9.89
C GLN A 275 5.44 -12.80 -9.96
N THR A 276 4.87 -12.34 -11.07
CA THR A 276 4.55 -10.93 -11.33
C THR A 276 3.18 -10.78 -11.97
N GLY A 277 2.55 -9.62 -11.83
CA GLY A 277 1.22 -9.35 -12.37
C GLY A 277 0.10 -10.12 -11.66
N VAL A 278 0.28 -10.45 -10.37
CA VAL A 278 -0.69 -11.25 -9.62
C VAL A 278 -1.43 -10.41 -8.59
N TYR A 279 -2.75 -10.53 -8.58
CA TYR A 279 -3.63 -10.01 -7.54
C TYR A 279 -3.98 -11.12 -6.55
N TYR A 280 -3.65 -10.94 -5.27
CA TYR A 280 -3.83 -11.92 -4.21
C TYR A 280 -4.98 -11.56 -3.26
N ASP A 281 -5.73 -12.59 -2.84
CA ASP A 281 -6.75 -12.49 -1.79
C ASP A 281 -6.12 -12.40 -0.37
N GLU A 282 -6.97 -12.27 0.64
CA GLU A 282 -6.59 -12.22 2.07
C GLU A 282 -5.91 -13.49 2.60
N GLY A 283 -5.94 -14.56 1.83
CA GLY A 283 -5.25 -15.84 2.10
C GLY A 283 -3.93 -15.99 1.33
N GLY A 284 -3.59 -15.03 0.47
CA GLY A 284 -2.41 -15.11 -0.40
C GLY A 284 -2.61 -16.02 -1.60
N ARG A 285 -3.84 -16.24 -2.05
CA ARG A 285 -4.15 -17.01 -3.25
C ARG A 285 -4.46 -16.03 -4.40
N PRO A 286 -4.08 -16.35 -5.65
CA PRO A 286 -4.47 -15.55 -6.79
C PRO A 286 -5.99 -15.36 -6.88
N MET A 287 -6.41 -14.14 -7.15
CA MET A 287 -7.82 -13.79 -7.37
C MET A 287 -7.98 -12.91 -8.61
N LEU A 288 -9.21 -12.85 -9.12
CA LEU A 288 -9.57 -11.94 -10.20
C LEU A 288 -10.18 -10.66 -9.59
N GLY A 289 -9.81 -9.52 -10.14
CA GLY A 289 -10.49 -8.26 -9.91
C GLY A 289 -11.68 -8.05 -10.88
N SER A 290 -12.27 -6.87 -10.84
CA SER A 290 -13.39 -6.48 -11.73
C SER A 290 -13.03 -6.64 -13.21
N ALA A 291 -14.04 -6.62 -14.09
CA ALA A 291 -13.84 -6.69 -15.52
C ALA A 291 -12.89 -5.59 -16.03
N LEU A 292 -12.99 -4.35 -15.49
CA LEU A 292 -12.15 -3.23 -15.89
C LEU A 292 -10.67 -3.44 -15.54
N VAL A 293 -10.34 -3.93 -14.33
CA VAL A 293 -8.91 -4.16 -13.99
C VAL A 293 -8.30 -5.33 -14.78
N ARG A 294 -9.11 -6.12 -15.47
CA ARG A 294 -8.65 -7.19 -16.38
C ARG A 294 -8.53 -6.72 -17.83
N ASP A 295 -9.03 -5.52 -18.17
CA ASP A 295 -8.92 -4.94 -19.51
C ASP A 295 -7.59 -4.19 -19.67
N PRO A 296 -6.69 -4.66 -20.57
CA PRO A 296 -5.40 -4.02 -20.80
C PRO A 296 -5.52 -2.57 -21.31
N GLN A 297 -6.58 -2.24 -22.05
CA GLN A 297 -6.79 -0.87 -22.56
C GLN A 297 -7.13 0.06 -21.39
N PHE A 298 -8.02 -0.35 -20.50
CA PHE A 298 -8.33 0.42 -19.29
C PHE A 298 -7.09 0.59 -18.40
N GLN A 299 -6.34 -0.48 -18.17
CA GLN A 299 -5.09 -0.44 -17.38
C GLN A 299 -4.10 0.58 -17.98
N GLY A 300 -3.85 0.51 -19.28
CA GLY A 300 -2.96 1.43 -20.00
C GLY A 300 -3.41 2.88 -19.90
N ARG A 301 -4.72 3.13 -20.04
CA ARG A 301 -5.31 4.46 -19.89
C ARG A 301 -5.09 5.03 -18.48
N VAL A 302 -5.36 4.26 -17.43
CA VAL A 302 -5.15 4.69 -16.03
C VAL A 302 -3.69 5.13 -15.82
N VAL A 303 -2.72 4.34 -16.29
CA VAL A 303 -1.29 4.64 -16.10
C VAL A 303 -0.88 5.86 -16.92
N ALA A 304 -1.29 5.94 -18.19
CA ALA A 304 -0.95 7.07 -19.06
C ALA A 304 -1.50 8.40 -18.51
N GLU A 305 -2.77 8.43 -18.08
CA GLU A 305 -3.40 9.61 -17.50
C GLU A 305 -2.77 9.99 -16.16
N THR A 306 -2.38 9.00 -15.33
CA THR A 306 -1.68 9.27 -14.05
C THR A 306 -0.31 9.88 -14.30
N ARG A 307 0.47 9.35 -15.27
CA ARG A 307 1.77 9.94 -15.68
C ARG A 307 1.62 11.36 -16.17
N ALA A 308 0.62 11.60 -17.05
CA ALA A 308 0.35 12.94 -17.57
C ALA A 308 0.03 13.94 -16.45
N LEU A 309 -0.83 13.57 -15.48
CA LEU A 309 -1.15 14.40 -14.33
C LEU A 309 0.08 14.70 -13.47
N LEU A 310 0.91 13.70 -13.19
CA LEU A 310 2.10 13.87 -12.35
C LEU A 310 3.24 14.64 -13.03
N SER A 311 3.33 14.62 -14.38
CA SER A 311 4.33 15.37 -15.13
C SER A 311 4.08 16.89 -15.10
N THR A 312 2.83 17.31 -14.96
CA THR A 312 2.44 18.73 -14.85
C THR A 312 2.62 19.29 -13.44
N THR A 313 2.91 18.43 -12.47
CA THR A 313 3.08 18.84 -11.05
C THR A 313 4.50 19.41 -10.86
N PRO A 314 4.67 20.67 -10.42
CA PRO A 314 5.99 21.26 -10.20
C PRO A 314 6.83 20.43 -9.24
N THR A 315 8.14 20.37 -9.51
CA THR A 315 9.16 19.74 -8.64
C THR A 315 9.33 20.47 -7.31
#